data_023213fa0fe786c163033f6c7d4d07b3
#
_entry.id   023213fa0fe786c163033f6c7d4d07b3
#
_cell.length_a   1.000
_cell.length_b   1.000
_cell.length_c   1.000
_cell.angle_alpha   90.00
_cell.angle_beta   90.00
_cell.angle_gamma   90.00
#
_symmetry.space_group_name_H-M   'P 1'
#
loop_
_entity.id
_entity.type
_entity.pdbx_description
1 polymer ?
#
loop_
_entity_poly.entity_id
_entity_poly.type
_entity_poly.pdbx_seq_one_letter_code
_entity_poly.pdbx_strand_id
1 'polypeptide(L)'
;DPYDYRSFAHAAHDIIEQRPDGVLFAPTIPQYTTPFTNELEALHIPYIYIDSNIKEAPALSFFGQNSHQSGYFAARMLMLLAGDAQEIVIFRKINEGIVGSNQQERREVGFHEYMQKYHPSCRIWGLDLHAKRDGEDEQMLDDFFRSHPTVKNGITFNSKAYIIGEYLLKHQRTDFNLMGYDLLQRNVECLKQGSIFFLI
;
A
#
# COMPACT_ATOMS: atom_id res chain seq x y z
N ASP A 1 2.43 -6.59 -16.30
CA ASP A 1 1.96 -5.63 -15.30
C ASP A 1 0.81 -6.28 -14.50
N PRO A 2 0.93 -6.42 -13.18
CA PRO A 2 -0.10 -7.06 -12.34
C PRO A 2 -1.42 -6.27 -12.27
N TYR A 3 -1.44 -5.03 -12.72
CA TYR A 3 -2.62 -4.17 -12.78
C TYR A 3 -3.21 -4.05 -14.20
N ASP A 4 -2.60 -4.70 -15.19
CA ASP A 4 -3.12 -4.77 -16.54
C ASP A 4 -3.88 -6.08 -16.76
N TYR A 5 -5.20 -5.95 -16.98
CA TYR A 5 -6.08 -7.10 -17.23
C TYR A 5 -5.60 -7.99 -18.38
N ARG A 6 -5.12 -7.39 -19.47
CA ARG A 6 -4.72 -8.17 -20.65
C ARG A 6 -3.48 -9.01 -20.37
N SER A 7 -2.51 -8.43 -19.67
CA SER A 7 -1.29 -9.12 -19.25
C SER A 7 -1.61 -10.26 -18.29
N PHE A 8 -2.50 -10.02 -17.32
CA PHE A 8 -2.95 -11.05 -16.37
C PHE A 8 -3.71 -12.18 -17.09
N ALA A 9 -4.69 -11.84 -17.92
CA ALA A 9 -5.50 -12.82 -18.63
C ALA A 9 -4.66 -13.72 -19.57
N HIS A 10 -3.65 -13.13 -20.24
CA HIS A 10 -2.73 -13.89 -21.09
C HIS A 10 -1.90 -14.88 -20.26
N ALA A 11 -1.30 -14.42 -19.17
CA ALA A 11 -0.53 -15.29 -18.29
C ALA A 11 -1.39 -16.39 -17.65
N ALA A 12 -2.63 -16.07 -17.25
CA ALA A 12 -3.58 -17.05 -16.71
C ALA A 12 -3.92 -18.13 -17.74
N HIS A 13 -4.18 -17.72 -18.98
CA HIS A 13 -4.45 -18.66 -20.08
C HIS A 13 -3.26 -19.58 -20.35
N ASP A 14 -2.05 -19.06 -20.44
CA ASP A 14 -0.84 -19.85 -20.65
C ASP A 14 -0.61 -20.88 -19.53
N ILE A 15 -0.89 -20.49 -18.28
CA ILE A 15 -0.79 -21.41 -17.14
C ILE A 15 -1.81 -22.53 -17.25
N ILE A 16 -3.06 -22.23 -17.60
CA ILE A 16 -4.13 -23.23 -17.76
C ILE A 16 -3.80 -24.21 -18.88
N GLU A 17 -3.27 -23.74 -20.02
CA GLU A 17 -2.86 -24.62 -21.12
C GLU A 17 -1.73 -25.58 -20.74
N GLN A 18 -0.77 -25.11 -19.93
CA GLN A 18 0.35 -25.94 -19.47
C GLN A 18 -0.05 -27.03 -18.48
N ARG A 19 -1.23 -26.96 -17.86
CA ARG A 19 -1.75 -27.89 -16.86
C ARG A 19 -0.71 -28.27 -15.80
N PRO A 20 -0.19 -27.31 -15.04
CA PRO A 20 0.81 -27.58 -14.00
C PRO A 20 0.22 -28.42 -12.86
N ASP A 21 1.06 -29.09 -12.08
CA ASP A 21 0.67 -29.84 -10.88
C ASP A 21 0.20 -28.92 -9.74
N GLY A 22 0.48 -27.63 -9.81
CA GLY A 22 0.05 -26.61 -8.84
C GLY A 22 0.53 -25.23 -9.21
N VAL A 23 -0.12 -24.19 -8.65
CA VAL A 23 0.18 -22.77 -8.95
C VAL A 23 0.44 -21.98 -7.68
N LEU A 24 1.55 -21.20 -7.68
CA LEU A 24 1.80 -20.17 -6.68
C LEU A 24 1.69 -18.81 -7.34
N PHE A 25 0.85 -17.92 -6.80
CA PHE A 25 0.72 -16.58 -7.36
C PHE A 25 0.20 -15.56 -6.35
N ALA A 26 0.42 -14.28 -6.65
CA ALA A 26 -0.08 -13.17 -5.87
C ALA A 26 -1.40 -12.65 -6.45
N PRO A 27 -2.55 -12.83 -5.76
CA PRO A 27 -3.82 -12.30 -6.21
C PRO A 27 -3.86 -10.79 -5.96
N THR A 28 -3.74 -9.99 -7.02
CA THR A 28 -3.70 -8.51 -6.88
C THR A 28 -5.08 -7.88 -6.95
N ILE A 29 -5.91 -8.30 -7.90
CA ILE A 29 -7.25 -7.72 -8.14
C ILE A 29 -8.27 -8.86 -8.17
N PRO A 30 -9.25 -8.89 -7.24
CA PRO A 30 -10.23 -9.98 -7.14
C PRO A 30 -11.00 -10.26 -8.45
N GLN A 31 -11.39 -9.20 -9.17
CA GLN A 31 -12.12 -9.33 -10.44
C GLN A 31 -11.37 -10.10 -11.52
N TYR A 32 -10.03 -10.07 -11.49
CA TYR A 32 -9.18 -10.81 -12.45
C TYR A 32 -8.83 -12.18 -11.90
N THR A 33 -8.61 -12.25 -10.61
CA THR A 33 -8.16 -13.49 -9.93
C THR A 33 -9.27 -14.53 -9.83
N THR A 34 -10.50 -14.13 -9.49
CA THR A 34 -11.62 -15.09 -9.28
C THR A 34 -11.93 -15.93 -10.52
N PRO A 35 -12.02 -15.39 -11.75
CA PRO A 35 -12.19 -16.23 -12.94
C PRO A 35 -11.06 -17.26 -13.10
N PHE A 36 -9.82 -16.86 -12.90
CA PHE A 36 -8.67 -17.75 -13.02
C PHE A 36 -8.68 -18.88 -11.97
N THR A 37 -8.99 -18.56 -10.72
CA THR A 37 -9.10 -19.61 -9.67
C THR A 37 -10.24 -20.57 -9.92
N ASN A 38 -11.37 -20.11 -10.46
CA ASN A 38 -12.47 -20.99 -10.85
C ASN A 38 -12.06 -22.00 -11.94
N GLU A 39 -11.22 -21.57 -12.90
CA GLU A 39 -10.67 -22.49 -13.91
C GLU A 39 -9.70 -23.50 -13.31
N LEU A 40 -8.82 -23.07 -12.39
CA LEU A 40 -7.91 -23.97 -11.66
C LEU A 40 -8.69 -25.01 -10.88
N GLU A 41 -9.76 -24.63 -10.18
CA GLU A 41 -10.63 -25.53 -9.43
C GLU A 41 -11.34 -26.54 -10.34
N ALA A 42 -11.87 -26.08 -11.48
CA ALA A 42 -12.52 -26.95 -12.47
C ALA A 42 -11.56 -28.01 -13.04
N LEU A 43 -10.27 -27.66 -13.12
CA LEU A 43 -9.22 -28.58 -13.58
C LEU A 43 -8.55 -29.36 -12.45
N HIS A 44 -9.00 -29.18 -11.21
CA HIS A 44 -8.40 -29.78 -10.00
C HIS A 44 -6.92 -29.43 -9.81
N ILE A 45 -6.49 -28.24 -10.26
CA ILE A 45 -5.14 -27.73 -10.08
C ILE A 45 -5.07 -26.98 -8.74
N PRO A 46 -4.31 -27.47 -7.76
CA PRO A 46 -4.17 -26.81 -6.48
C PRO A 46 -3.40 -25.49 -6.60
N TYR A 47 -3.77 -24.48 -5.78
CA TYR A 47 -3.07 -23.22 -5.77
C TYR A 47 -2.83 -22.68 -4.36
N ILE A 48 -1.78 -21.88 -4.23
CA ILE A 48 -1.35 -21.21 -3.00
C ILE A 48 -1.15 -19.73 -3.29
N TYR A 49 -1.65 -18.89 -2.40
CA TYR A 49 -1.40 -17.46 -2.47
C TYR A 49 -0.10 -17.10 -1.80
N ILE A 50 0.62 -16.16 -2.41
CA ILE A 50 1.80 -15.50 -1.86
C ILE A 50 1.59 -13.99 -1.82
N ASP A 51 2.16 -13.33 -0.81
CA ASP A 51 2.12 -11.88 -0.61
C ASP A 51 0.73 -11.30 -0.33
N SER A 52 -0.25 -11.50 -1.19
CA SER A 52 -1.63 -11.02 -1.02
C SER A 52 -2.64 -12.18 -0.95
N ASN A 53 -3.83 -11.89 -0.39
CA ASN A 53 -4.89 -12.88 -0.18
C ASN A 53 -6.25 -12.27 -0.53
N ILE A 54 -7.11 -13.05 -1.16
CA ILE A 54 -8.52 -12.72 -1.40
C ILE A 54 -9.44 -13.73 -0.71
N LYS A 55 -10.55 -13.24 -0.14
CA LYS A 55 -11.48 -14.11 0.61
C LYS A 55 -12.42 -14.88 -0.29
N GLU A 56 -12.70 -14.35 -1.45
CA GLU A 56 -13.69 -14.83 -2.41
C GLU A 56 -13.26 -16.14 -3.11
N ALA A 57 -11.97 -16.42 -3.10
CA ALA A 57 -11.41 -17.64 -3.69
C ALA A 57 -10.37 -18.23 -2.72
N PRO A 58 -10.78 -19.14 -1.81
CA PRO A 58 -9.90 -19.67 -0.79
C PRO A 58 -8.88 -20.64 -1.40
N ALA A 59 -7.60 -20.28 -1.35
CA ALA A 59 -6.49 -21.14 -1.73
C ALA A 59 -6.23 -22.24 -0.68
N LEU A 60 -5.46 -23.28 -1.04
CA LEU A 60 -4.98 -24.30 -0.09
C LEU A 60 -4.22 -23.69 1.09
N SER A 61 -3.47 -22.64 0.84
CA SER A 61 -2.71 -21.91 1.85
C SER A 61 -2.39 -20.50 1.37
N PHE A 62 -1.97 -19.67 2.32
CA PHE A 62 -1.50 -18.31 2.08
C PHE A 62 -0.19 -18.07 2.84
N PHE A 63 0.81 -17.59 2.12
CA PHE A 63 2.09 -17.16 2.69
C PHE A 63 2.28 -15.65 2.46
N GLY A 64 2.14 -14.88 3.51
CA GLY A 64 2.27 -13.43 3.43
C GLY A 64 2.15 -12.76 4.79
N GLN A 65 2.33 -11.45 4.79
CA GLN A 65 2.23 -10.63 5.99
C GLN A 65 0.76 -10.51 6.43
N ASN A 66 0.52 -10.50 7.74
CA ASN A 66 -0.77 -10.07 8.27
C ASN A 66 -0.89 -8.54 8.12
N SER A 67 -1.53 -8.11 7.03
CA SER A 67 -1.63 -6.69 6.67
C SER A 67 -2.34 -5.86 7.74
N HIS A 68 -3.37 -6.41 8.38
CA HIS A 68 -4.07 -5.72 9.47
C HIS A 68 -3.15 -5.47 10.66
N GLN A 69 -2.44 -6.50 11.13
CA GLN A 69 -1.47 -6.35 12.23
C GLN A 69 -0.31 -5.43 11.85
N SER A 70 0.12 -5.48 10.59
CA SER A 70 1.16 -4.58 10.09
C SER A 70 0.72 -3.11 10.16
N GLY A 71 -0.51 -2.81 9.76
CA GLY A 71 -1.06 -1.46 9.89
C GLY A 71 -1.22 -1.01 11.34
N TYR A 72 -1.69 -1.90 12.21
CA TYR A 72 -1.78 -1.63 13.64
C TYR A 72 -0.40 -1.32 14.27
N PHE A 73 0.62 -2.10 13.89
CA PHE A 73 2.00 -1.85 14.27
C PHE A 73 2.53 -0.53 13.73
N ALA A 74 2.23 -0.21 12.46
CA ALA A 74 2.63 1.04 11.82
C ALA A 74 2.09 2.27 12.57
N ALA A 75 0.83 2.24 13.00
CA ALA A 75 0.25 3.31 13.80
C ALA A 75 1.00 3.49 15.13
N ARG A 76 1.30 2.39 15.81
CA ARG A 76 2.09 2.42 17.03
C ARG A 76 3.47 3.04 16.82
N MET A 77 4.16 2.64 15.75
CA MET A 77 5.49 3.16 15.44
C MET A 77 5.44 4.65 15.07
N LEU A 78 4.45 5.06 14.26
CA LEU A 78 4.29 6.47 13.91
C LEU A 78 4.04 7.33 15.17
N MET A 79 3.19 6.89 16.08
CA MET A 79 2.89 7.64 17.30
C MET A 79 4.05 7.64 18.31
N LEU A 80 4.92 6.63 18.32
CA LEU A 80 6.16 6.68 19.08
C LEU A 80 7.11 7.78 18.59
N LEU A 81 7.10 8.09 17.30
CA LEU A 81 7.88 9.17 16.68
C LEU A 81 7.19 10.52 16.83
N ALA A 82 5.89 10.54 16.60
CA ALA A 82 5.08 11.74 16.55
C ALA A 82 4.71 12.30 17.94
N GLY A 83 4.89 11.48 19.00
CA GLY A 83 4.53 11.87 20.37
C GLY A 83 3.04 12.21 20.48
N ASP A 84 2.75 13.39 21.00
CA ASP A 84 1.38 13.90 21.18
C ASP A 84 0.83 14.61 19.94
N ALA A 85 1.18 14.15 18.73
CA ALA A 85 0.72 14.75 17.49
C ALA A 85 -0.82 14.75 17.42
N GLN A 86 -1.38 15.93 17.12
CA GLN A 86 -2.82 16.13 17.00
C GLN A 86 -3.34 15.83 15.59
N GLU A 87 -2.42 15.74 14.62
CA GLU A 87 -2.75 15.56 13.21
C GLU A 87 -1.70 14.69 12.52
N ILE A 88 -2.18 13.79 11.67
CA ILE A 88 -1.37 12.94 10.78
C ILE A 88 -2.03 12.88 9.40
N VAL A 89 -1.26 12.48 8.36
CA VAL A 89 -1.79 12.25 7.01
C VAL A 89 -1.49 10.85 6.51
N ILE A 90 -2.47 10.23 5.86
CA ILE A 90 -2.32 9.01 5.10
C ILE A 90 -2.28 9.38 3.62
N PHE A 91 -1.16 9.08 2.97
CA PHE A 91 -1.01 9.25 1.53
C PHE A 91 -1.39 7.96 0.81
N ARG A 92 -2.33 8.03 -0.13
CA ARG A 92 -2.75 6.90 -0.95
C ARG A 92 -2.42 7.19 -2.41
N LYS A 93 -1.86 6.20 -3.10
CA LYS A 93 -1.72 6.27 -4.56
C LYS A 93 -2.89 5.51 -5.18
N ILE A 94 -3.74 6.23 -5.87
CA ILE A 94 -4.91 5.68 -6.54
C ILE A 94 -4.60 5.52 -8.03
N ASN A 95 -4.73 4.30 -8.55
CA ASN A 95 -4.63 4.01 -9.97
C ASN A 95 -6.03 3.73 -10.50
N GLU A 96 -6.50 4.53 -11.48
CA GLU A 96 -7.78 4.37 -12.19
C GLU A 96 -9.03 4.20 -11.28
N GLY A 97 -9.05 4.89 -10.13
CA GLY A 97 -10.16 4.81 -9.16
C GLY A 97 -10.12 3.58 -8.24
N ILE A 98 -9.09 2.75 -8.34
CA ILE A 98 -8.87 1.62 -7.45
C ILE A 98 -7.88 2.04 -6.36
N VAL A 99 -8.33 2.02 -5.11
CA VAL A 99 -7.47 2.19 -3.95
C VAL A 99 -6.63 0.92 -3.79
N GLY A 100 -5.45 0.91 -4.38
CA GLY A 100 -4.40 -0.07 -4.11
C GLY A 100 -4.80 -1.56 -4.10
N SER A 101 -3.93 -2.36 -3.52
CA SER A 101 -4.20 -3.76 -3.24
C SER A 101 -5.02 -3.91 -1.96
N ASN A 102 -5.72 -5.04 -1.80
CA ASN A 102 -6.39 -5.45 -0.56
C ASN A 102 -5.48 -5.33 0.69
N GLN A 103 -4.15 -5.42 0.52
CA GLN A 103 -3.19 -5.20 1.59
C GLN A 103 -3.20 -3.77 2.12
N GLN A 104 -3.26 -2.75 1.25
CA GLN A 104 -3.29 -1.35 1.67
C GLN A 104 -4.53 -1.06 2.51
N GLU A 105 -5.70 -1.49 2.03
CA GLU A 105 -6.95 -1.32 2.78
C GLU A 105 -6.89 -1.99 4.15
N ARG A 106 -6.38 -3.22 4.22
CA ARG A 106 -6.24 -3.94 5.49
C ARG A 106 -5.22 -3.32 6.42
N ARG A 107 -4.11 -2.79 5.91
CA ARG A 107 -3.14 -2.01 6.71
C ARG A 107 -3.79 -0.75 7.26
N GLU A 108 -4.55 -0.05 6.43
CA GLU A 108 -5.26 1.17 6.84
C GLU A 108 -6.32 0.89 7.91
N VAL A 109 -7.09 -0.20 7.78
CA VAL A 109 -8.04 -0.64 8.83
C VAL A 109 -7.33 -0.89 10.16
N GLY A 110 -6.23 -1.65 10.15
CA GLY A 110 -5.45 -1.90 11.38
C GLY A 110 -4.86 -0.63 11.99
N PHE A 111 -4.41 0.30 11.14
CA PHE A 111 -3.92 1.60 11.56
C PHE A 111 -5.01 2.42 12.26
N HIS A 112 -6.18 2.54 11.66
CA HIS A 112 -7.31 3.26 12.25
C HIS A 112 -7.78 2.64 13.57
N GLU A 113 -7.78 1.30 13.68
CA GLU A 113 -8.14 0.62 14.91
C GLU A 113 -7.21 1.02 16.07
N TYR A 114 -5.88 1.03 15.83
CA TYR A 114 -4.93 1.49 16.84
C TYR A 114 -5.17 2.95 17.22
N MET A 115 -5.32 3.83 16.22
CA MET A 115 -5.52 5.26 16.45
C MET A 115 -6.80 5.53 17.22
N GLN A 116 -7.91 4.89 16.85
CA GLN A 116 -9.18 5.04 17.55
C GLN A 116 -9.08 4.59 19.03
N LYS A 117 -8.32 3.54 19.28
CA LYS A 117 -8.19 2.97 20.62
C LYS A 117 -7.28 3.80 21.54
N TYR A 118 -6.17 4.31 21.03
CA TYR A 118 -5.14 4.93 21.85
C TYR A 118 -4.96 6.43 21.64
N HIS A 119 -5.37 6.95 20.50
CA HIS A 119 -5.24 8.37 20.10
C HIS A 119 -6.53 8.90 19.46
N PRO A 120 -7.70 8.77 20.14
CA PRO A 120 -9.00 9.10 19.52
C PRO A 120 -9.16 10.59 19.18
N SER A 121 -8.37 11.47 19.77
CA SER A 121 -8.37 12.91 19.48
C SER A 121 -7.47 13.31 18.31
N CYS A 122 -6.61 12.41 17.84
CA CYS A 122 -5.73 12.68 16.70
C CYS A 122 -6.52 12.70 15.40
N ARG A 123 -6.46 13.81 14.67
CA ARG A 123 -7.10 13.93 13.36
C ARG A 123 -6.28 13.23 12.29
N ILE A 124 -6.94 12.40 11.51
CA ILE A 124 -6.32 11.70 10.39
C ILE A 124 -6.83 12.30 9.09
N TRP A 125 -5.91 12.90 8.33
CA TRP A 125 -6.17 13.39 6.99
C TRP A 125 -5.89 12.31 5.96
N GLY A 126 -6.64 12.29 4.86
CA GLY A 126 -6.36 11.46 3.69
C GLY A 126 -5.95 12.33 2.52
N LEU A 127 -4.88 11.98 1.83
CA LEU A 127 -4.51 12.58 0.55
C LEU A 127 -4.37 11.50 -0.51
N ASP A 128 -5.28 11.54 -1.46
CA ASP A 128 -5.34 10.60 -2.58
C ASP A 128 -4.57 11.20 -3.77
N LEU A 129 -3.44 10.60 -4.10
CA LEU A 129 -2.59 11.00 -5.22
C LEU A 129 -3.03 10.25 -6.48
N HIS A 130 -3.47 10.98 -7.49
CA HIS A 130 -4.09 10.41 -8.71
C HIS A 130 -3.28 10.60 -9.98
N ALA A 131 -2.05 11.09 -9.87
CA ALA A 131 -1.33 11.60 -11.02
C ALA A 131 -1.38 10.68 -12.24
N LYS A 132 -2.02 11.19 -13.28
CA LYS A 132 -1.98 10.64 -14.64
C LYS A 132 -0.97 11.39 -15.52
N ARG A 133 -0.47 12.55 -15.04
CA ARG A 133 0.46 13.43 -15.73
C ARG A 133 1.63 13.77 -14.84
N ASP A 134 2.78 14.00 -15.43
CA ASP A 134 3.96 14.45 -14.69
C ASP A 134 3.68 15.77 -13.96
N GLY A 135 4.02 15.80 -12.67
CA GLY A 135 3.84 16.98 -11.81
C GLY A 135 2.50 17.11 -11.10
N GLU A 136 1.47 16.33 -11.43
CA GLU A 136 0.18 16.42 -10.72
C GLU A 136 0.30 16.03 -9.24
N ASP A 137 1.05 14.97 -8.91
CA ASP A 137 1.29 14.57 -7.52
C ASP A 137 1.97 15.69 -6.72
N GLU A 138 2.93 16.40 -7.33
CA GLU A 138 3.64 17.51 -6.70
C GLU A 138 2.68 18.67 -6.38
N GLN A 139 1.82 19.05 -7.33
CA GLN A 139 0.82 20.09 -7.11
C GLN A 139 -0.16 19.72 -5.99
N MET A 140 -0.62 18.47 -5.94
CA MET A 140 -1.51 17.99 -4.89
C MET A 140 -0.83 18.04 -3.51
N LEU A 141 0.45 17.70 -3.43
CA LEU A 141 1.25 17.79 -2.20
C LEU A 141 1.44 19.26 -1.78
N ASP A 142 1.74 20.18 -2.72
CA ASP A 142 1.84 21.62 -2.46
C ASP A 142 0.55 22.19 -1.88
N ASP A 143 -0.59 21.86 -2.48
CA ASP A 143 -1.89 22.35 -2.04
C ASP A 143 -2.27 21.77 -0.67
N PHE A 144 -1.96 20.50 -0.44
CA PHE A 144 -2.19 19.87 0.87
C PHE A 144 -1.35 20.54 1.96
N PHE A 145 -0.05 20.66 1.77
CA PHE A 145 0.84 21.26 2.79
C PHE A 145 0.62 22.74 3.00
N ARG A 146 0.11 23.45 1.99
CA ARG A 146 -0.30 24.86 2.14
C ARG A 146 -1.55 24.99 3.02
N SER A 147 -2.51 24.09 2.84
CA SER A 147 -3.78 24.10 3.61
C SER A 147 -3.65 23.46 4.99
N HIS A 148 -2.64 22.61 5.21
CA HIS A 148 -2.41 21.90 6.46
C HIS A 148 -0.96 22.09 6.98
N PRO A 149 -0.55 23.31 7.32
CA PRO A 149 0.85 23.63 7.68
C PRO A 149 1.29 22.99 9.01
N THR A 150 0.35 22.57 9.85
CA THR A 150 0.59 21.94 11.16
C THR A 150 0.83 20.44 11.09
N VAL A 151 0.47 19.80 9.98
CA VAL A 151 0.67 18.36 9.79
C VAL A 151 2.15 18.07 9.53
N LYS A 152 2.76 17.30 10.43
CA LYS A 152 4.20 16.96 10.40
C LYS A 152 4.49 15.46 10.40
N ASN A 153 3.45 14.64 10.36
CA ASN A 153 3.57 13.20 10.43
C ASN A 153 2.68 12.55 9.40
N GLY A 154 3.20 11.58 8.68
CA GLY A 154 2.44 10.89 7.65
C GLY A 154 2.92 9.50 7.34
N ILE A 155 2.07 8.75 6.69
CA ILE A 155 2.32 7.37 6.29
C ILE A 155 1.74 7.07 4.92
N THR A 156 2.40 6.17 4.19
CA THR A 156 1.82 5.50 3.03
C THR A 156 1.88 3.99 3.21
N PHE A 157 0.82 3.28 2.85
CA PHE A 157 0.70 1.82 3.02
C PHE A 157 1.13 1.02 1.80
N ASN A 158 1.67 1.68 0.78
CA ASN A 158 2.19 1.06 -0.44
C ASN A 158 3.70 1.23 -0.56
N SER A 159 4.29 0.56 -1.55
CA SER A 159 5.72 0.60 -1.85
C SER A 159 6.25 1.92 -2.41
N LYS A 160 5.39 2.93 -2.62
CA LYS A 160 5.76 4.17 -3.32
C LYS A 160 5.99 5.35 -2.37
N ALA A 161 6.49 5.11 -1.17
CA ALA A 161 6.83 6.15 -0.19
C ALA A 161 7.82 7.18 -0.75
N TYR A 162 8.68 6.77 -1.68
CA TYR A 162 9.64 7.65 -2.34
C TYR A 162 8.99 8.84 -3.06
N ILE A 163 7.74 8.75 -3.53
CA ILE A 163 7.05 9.88 -4.18
C ILE A 163 6.97 11.07 -3.22
N ILE A 164 6.54 10.79 -1.99
CA ILE A 164 6.45 11.80 -0.94
C ILE A 164 7.86 12.14 -0.42
N GLY A 165 8.73 11.14 -0.23
CA GLY A 165 10.09 11.33 0.24
C GLY A 165 10.92 12.25 -0.66
N GLU A 166 10.86 12.08 -1.98
CA GLU A 166 11.55 12.94 -2.94
C GLU A 166 10.96 14.37 -2.98
N TYR A 167 9.62 14.48 -2.86
CA TYR A 167 8.97 15.78 -2.69
C TYR A 167 9.50 16.52 -1.46
N LEU A 168 9.57 15.85 -0.30
CA LEU A 168 10.07 16.43 0.94
C LEU A 168 11.53 16.90 0.81
N LEU A 169 12.38 16.11 0.14
CA LEU A 169 13.77 16.50 -0.16
C LEU A 169 13.84 17.73 -1.04
N LYS A 170 13.11 17.75 -2.14
CA LYS A 170 13.08 18.86 -3.11
C LYS A 170 12.65 20.17 -2.46
N HIS A 171 11.67 20.11 -1.56
CA HIS A 171 11.11 21.28 -0.87
C HIS A 171 11.75 21.54 0.51
N GLN A 172 12.85 20.82 0.84
CA GLN A 172 13.63 20.98 2.07
C GLN A 172 12.77 20.90 3.35
N ARG A 173 11.75 20.01 3.33
CA ARG A 173 10.87 19.78 4.48
C ARG A 173 11.48 18.75 5.43
N THR A 174 12.42 19.21 6.25
CA THR A 174 13.15 18.36 7.21
C THR A 174 12.39 18.11 8.52
N ASP A 175 11.28 18.78 8.71
CA ASP A 175 10.43 18.71 9.92
C ASP A 175 9.22 17.77 9.78
N PHE A 176 9.23 16.89 8.75
CA PHE A 176 8.15 15.96 8.48
C PHE A 176 8.59 14.51 8.67
N ASN A 177 7.90 13.76 9.52
CA ASN A 177 8.15 12.35 9.77
C ASN A 177 7.31 11.50 8.79
N LEU A 178 7.92 11.00 7.75
CA LEU A 178 7.29 10.08 6.79
C LEU A 178 7.62 8.64 7.12
N MET A 179 6.60 7.81 7.21
CA MET A 179 6.73 6.36 7.25
C MET A 179 6.22 5.74 5.95
N GLY A 180 6.83 4.63 5.55
CA GLY A 180 6.43 3.90 4.36
C GLY A 180 6.62 2.40 4.49
N TYR A 181 6.37 1.72 3.39
CA TYR A 181 6.52 0.28 3.25
C TYR A 181 7.52 -0.08 2.16
N ASP A 182 8.09 -1.26 2.30
CA ASP A 182 8.96 -1.92 1.33
C ASP A 182 10.33 -1.24 1.11
N LEU A 183 11.36 -2.08 0.97
CA LEU A 183 12.75 -1.67 0.78
C LEU A 183 13.11 -1.46 -0.71
N LEU A 184 12.22 -0.82 -1.48
CA LEU A 184 12.58 -0.42 -2.84
C LEU A 184 13.80 0.52 -2.80
N GLN A 185 14.66 0.45 -3.80
CA GLN A 185 15.89 1.24 -3.84
C GLN A 185 15.63 2.73 -3.58
N ARG A 186 14.62 3.33 -4.23
CA ARG A 186 14.26 4.75 -4.04
C ARG A 186 13.79 5.06 -2.61
N ASN A 187 13.04 4.14 -1.97
CA ASN A 187 12.63 4.29 -0.58
C ASN A 187 13.86 4.28 0.35
N VAL A 188 14.80 3.36 0.11
CA VAL A 188 16.05 3.26 0.88
C VAL A 188 16.93 4.49 0.68
N GLU A 189 16.98 5.06 -0.52
CA GLU A 189 17.68 6.31 -0.80
C GLU A 189 17.05 7.49 -0.02
N CYS A 190 15.73 7.62 -0.03
CA CYS A 190 15.02 8.61 0.77
C CYS A 190 15.23 8.42 2.28
N LEU A 191 15.26 7.17 2.76
CA LEU A 191 15.57 6.86 4.16
C LEU A 191 16.99 7.32 4.53
N LYS A 192 17.98 7.03 3.69
CA LYS A 192 19.38 7.46 3.90
C LYS A 192 19.54 8.98 3.90
N GLN A 193 18.72 9.69 3.13
CA GLN A 193 18.70 11.14 3.04
C GLN A 193 17.82 11.81 4.12
N GLY A 194 17.12 11.01 4.93
CA GLY A 194 16.32 11.49 6.07
C GLY A 194 14.93 12.01 5.72
N SER A 195 14.45 11.86 4.48
CA SER A 195 13.08 12.25 4.11
C SER A 195 12.05 11.16 4.36
N ILE A 196 12.47 9.92 4.46
CA ILE A 196 11.69 8.83 5.05
C ILE A 196 12.36 8.50 6.38
N PHE A 197 11.57 8.45 7.43
CA PHE A 197 12.08 8.18 8.78
C PHE A 197 12.10 6.68 9.09
N PHE A 198 11.11 5.92 8.60
CA PHE A 198 10.96 4.51 8.89
C PHE A 198 10.33 3.75 7.72
N LEU A 199 10.81 2.54 7.47
CA LEU A 199 10.23 1.58 6.49
C LEU A 199 9.87 0.28 7.20
N ILE A 200 8.71 -0.26 6.87
CA ILE A 200 8.19 -1.55 7.34
C ILE A 200 8.40 -2.61 6.26
#